data_5a653dfb419a00e8a71724c0ac3cb2f5
#
_entry.id   5a653dfb419a00e8a71724c0ac3cb2f5
#
_cell.length_a   1.000
_cell.length_b   1.000
_cell.length_c   1.000
_cell.angle_alpha   90.00
_cell.angle_beta   90.00
_cell.angle_gamma   90.00
#
_symmetry.space_group_name_H-M   'P 1'
#
loop_
_entity.id
_entity.type
_entity.pdbx_description
1 polymer ?
#
loop_
_entity_poly.entity_id
_entity_poly.type
_entity_poly.pdbx_seq_one_letter_code
_entity_poly.pdbx_strand_id
1 'polypeptide(L)'
;VRETENNELSEFETYQVIVALCDLELGPAEVDIGIIAAAYLFDDKDLSIEDFVKESVYDLIGTKGSILEQAQDVVLYGFGRIGRLLTRMLIQDSGGGDNLRLRAIVVRKAVDDDIIKRANLMRTDSVHGPFKGTIRVIEEEDKLIINGNEVKIIYANDPSEIDYTDHGIKNALLIDNTGVWRTKV
;
A
#
# COMPACT_ATOMS: atom_id res chain seq x y z
N VAL A 1 -11.94 4.48 1.41
CA VAL A 1 -13.00 5.47 1.19
C VAL A 1 -12.48 6.80 1.70
N ARG A 2 -12.08 7.70 0.79
CA ARG A 2 -11.82 9.09 1.16
C ARG A 2 -13.16 9.68 1.58
N GLU A 3 -13.23 10.23 2.79
CA GLU A 3 -14.38 11.01 3.26
C GLU A 3 -14.61 12.16 2.26
N THR A 4 -15.55 11.97 1.35
CA THR A 4 -16.16 13.09 0.64
C THR A 4 -17.13 13.71 1.62
N GLU A 5 -16.86 14.93 2.07
CA GLU A 5 -17.73 15.70 2.94
C GLU A 5 -19.16 15.68 2.36
N ASN A 6 -20.11 15.18 3.16
CA ASN A 6 -21.55 15.20 2.95
C ASN A 6 -22.22 14.25 1.93
N ASN A 7 -21.63 13.16 1.50
CA ASN A 7 -22.37 12.16 0.75
C ASN A 7 -22.70 10.95 1.65
N GLU A 8 -23.97 10.78 1.96
CA GLU A 8 -24.55 9.57 2.57
C GLU A 8 -24.57 8.43 1.53
N LEU A 9 -23.39 7.98 1.06
CA LEU A 9 -23.30 6.76 0.26
C LEU A 9 -23.54 5.57 1.17
N SER A 10 -24.57 4.78 0.84
CA SER A 10 -24.82 3.52 1.52
C SER A 10 -23.86 2.42 1.04
N GLU A 11 -23.70 1.38 1.85
CA GLU A 11 -22.96 0.18 1.46
C GLU A 11 -23.56 -0.47 0.20
N PHE A 12 -24.85 -0.33 -0.01
CA PHE A 12 -25.54 -0.91 -1.16
C PHE A 12 -25.11 -0.28 -2.48
N GLU A 13 -24.94 1.04 -2.54
CA GLU A 13 -24.54 1.76 -3.75
C GLU A 13 -23.09 1.43 -4.12
N THR A 14 -22.20 1.39 -3.15
CA THR A 14 -20.81 0.99 -3.40
C THR A 14 -20.69 -0.49 -3.80
N TYR A 15 -21.55 -1.36 -3.24
CA TYR A 15 -21.61 -2.77 -3.61
C TYR A 15 -21.99 -2.97 -5.08
N GLN A 16 -22.99 -2.23 -5.60
CA GLN A 16 -23.38 -2.32 -7.01
C GLN A 16 -22.23 -1.94 -7.95
N VAL A 17 -21.44 -0.91 -7.60
CA VAL A 17 -20.24 -0.54 -8.37
C VAL A 17 -19.22 -1.68 -8.38
N ILE A 18 -18.99 -2.34 -7.23
CA ILE A 18 -18.06 -3.48 -7.14
C ILE A 18 -18.53 -4.61 -8.05
N VAL A 19 -19.81 -4.96 -8.02
CA VAL A 19 -20.37 -6.02 -8.88
C VAL A 19 -20.13 -5.70 -10.36
N ALA A 20 -20.44 -4.47 -10.78
CA ALA A 20 -20.24 -4.03 -12.16
C ALA A 20 -18.75 -4.06 -12.57
N LEU A 21 -17.83 -3.70 -11.66
CA LEU A 21 -16.39 -3.79 -11.92
C LEU A 21 -15.89 -5.23 -12.04
N CYS A 22 -16.46 -6.18 -11.28
CA CYS A 22 -16.08 -7.59 -11.34
C CYS A 22 -16.42 -8.26 -12.68
N ASP A 23 -17.41 -7.74 -13.40
CA ASP A 23 -17.81 -8.24 -14.72
C ASP A 23 -16.94 -7.70 -15.87
N LEU A 24 -16.00 -6.79 -15.56
CA LEU A 24 -15.10 -6.20 -16.55
C LEU A 24 -13.68 -6.82 -16.48
N GLU A 25 -13.09 -7.05 -17.63
CA GLU A 25 -11.68 -7.44 -17.75
C GLU A 25 -10.77 -6.19 -17.54
N LEU A 26 -10.57 -5.81 -16.30
CA LEU A 26 -9.76 -4.64 -15.96
C LEU A 26 -8.28 -5.00 -15.82
N GLY A 27 -7.42 -4.14 -16.31
CA GLY A 27 -6.00 -4.17 -15.97
C GLY A 27 -5.75 -3.70 -14.52
N PRO A 28 -4.53 -3.92 -13.98
CA PRO A 28 -4.17 -3.48 -12.64
C PRO A 28 -4.31 -1.96 -12.50
N ALA A 29 -5.15 -1.52 -11.57
CA ALA A 29 -5.39 -0.11 -11.32
C ALA A 29 -5.95 0.11 -9.90
N GLU A 30 -5.80 1.32 -9.38
CA GLU A 30 -6.48 1.77 -8.18
C GLU A 30 -7.77 2.49 -8.57
N VAL A 31 -8.91 1.97 -8.13
CA VAL A 31 -10.23 2.54 -8.43
C VAL A 31 -10.91 2.94 -7.14
N ASP A 32 -11.29 4.22 -7.02
CA ASP A 32 -12.08 4.71 -5.89
C ASP A 32 -13.57 4.47 -6.17
N ILE A 33 -14.09 3.37 -5.62
CA ILE A 33 -15.50 2.97 -5.79
C ILE A 33 -16.49 3.98 -5.21
N GLY A 34 -16.06 4.74 -4.18
CA GLY A 34 -16.90 5.77 -3.58
C GLY A 34 -17.10 6.97 -4.50
N ILE A 35 -16.06 7.36 -5.22
CA ILE A 35 -16.16 8.44 -6.23
C ILE A 35 -17.09 8.01 -7.38
N ILE A 36 -16.96 6.79 -7.87
CA ILE A 36 -17.82 6.27 -8.96
C ILE A 36 -19.28 6.19 -8.51
N ALA A 37 -19.54 5.65 -7.31
CA ALA A 37 -20.89 5.55 -6.77
C ALA A 37 -21.53 6.94 -6.56
N ALA A 38 -20.76 7.90 -6.00
CA ALA A 38 -21.23 9.27 -5.84
C ALA A 38 -21.53 9.92 -7.20
N ALA A 39 -20.65 9.76 -8.18
CA ALA A 39 -20.86 10.32 -9.51
C ALA A 39 -22.10 9.74 -10.19
N TYR A 40 -22.35 8.43 -10.04
CA TYR A 40 -23.53 7.78 -10.58
C TYR A 40 -24.83 8.34 -9.99
N LEU A 41 -24.89 8.58 -8.69
CA LEU A 41 -26.08 9.14 -8.01
C LEU A 41 -26.43 10.56 -8.45
N PHE A 42 -25.45 11.32 -8.92
CA PHE A 42 -25.63 12.71 -9.37
C PHE A 42 -25.60 12.85 -10.90
N ASP A 43 -25.51 11.73 -11.64
CA ASP A 43 -25.54 11.77 -13.10
C ASP A 43 -26.97 11.85 -13.61
N ASP A 44 -27.27 12.89 -14.40
CA ASP A 44 -28.55 13.09 -15.06
C ASP A 44 -28.72 12.20 -16.31
N LYS A 45 -27.73 11.36 -16.63
CA LYS A 45 -27.81 10.42 -17.74
C LYS A 45 -28.60 9.19 -17.31
N ASP A 46 -29.52 8.79 -18.17
CA ASP A 46 -30.36 7.59 -17.98
C ASP A 46 -29.58 6.30 -18.35
N LEU A 47 -28.38 6.15 -17.74
CA LEU A 47 -27.49 4.99 -17.95
C LEU A 47 -27.71 3.94 -16.86
N SER A 48 -27.57 2.68 -17.22
CA SER A 48 -27.46 1.62 -16.20
C SER A 48 -26.16 1.78 -15.41
N ILE A 49 -26.12 1.24 -14.19
CA ILE A 49 -24.90 1.31 -13.36
C ILE A 49 -23.74 0.59 -14.03
N GLU A 50 -24.01 -0.50 -14.74
CA GLU A 50 -23.03 -1.29 -15.48
C GLU A 50 -22.41 -0.45 -16.62
N ASP A 51 -23.22 0.25 -17.39
CA ASP A 51 -22.75 1.09 -18.49
C ASP A 51 -22.01 2.32 -17.95
N PHE A 52 -22.48 2.93 -16.87
CA PHE A 52 -21.82 4.05 -16.22
C PHE A 52 -20.45 3.67 -15.67
N VAL A 53 -20.35 2.54 -14.96
CA VAL A 53 -19.09 2.01 -14.44
C VAL A 53 -18.14 1.71 -15.59
N LYS A 54 -18.62 1.08 -16.66
CA LYS A 54 -17.83 0.78 -17.85
C LYS A 54 -17.27 2.04 -18.52
N GLU A 55 -18.07 3.10 -18.64
CA GLU A 55 -17.59 4.40 -19.13
C GLU A 55 -16.54 4.99 -18.20
N SER A 56 -16.78 4.94 -16.88
CA SER A 56 -15.88 5.51 -15.87
C SER A 56 -14.50 4.87 -15.83
N VAL A 57 -14.37 3.61 -16.21
CA VAL A 57 -13.11 2.85 -16.21
C VAL A 57 -12.68 2.39 -17.61
N TYR A 58 -13.20 3.03 -18.65
CA TYR A 58 -12.97 2.63 -20.05
C TYR A 58 -11.49 2.44 -20.39
N ASP A 59 -10.64 3.37 -19.92
CA ASP A 59 -9.20 3.34 -20.17
C ASP A 59 -8.48 2.16 -19.48
N LEU A 60 -9.15 1.47 -18.56
CA LEU A 60 -8.60 0.34 -17.82
C LEU A 60 -9.01 -1.00 -18.42
N ILE A 61 -10.04 -1.03 -19.28
CA ILE A 61 -10.58 -2.27 -19.86
C ILE A 61 -9.61 -2.82 -20.91
N GLY A 62 -9.25 -4.09 -20.74
CA GLY A 62 -8.37 -4.81 -21.67
C GLY A 62 -6.91 -4.33 -21.63
N THR A 63 -6.56 -3.42 -20.72
CA THR A 63 -5.18 -3.03 -20.53
C THR A 63 -4.41 -4.19 -19.92
N LYS A 64 -3.43 -4.69 -20.66
CA LYS A 64 -2.53 -5.72 -20.12
C LYS A 64 -1.57 -5.06 -19.16
N GLY A 65 -1.63 -5.55 -17.95
CA GLY A 65 -0.83 -5.34 -16.77
C GLY A 65 0.42 -4.45 -16.82
N SER A 66 0.86 -4.13 -15.63
CA SER A 66 2.10 -3.44 -15.26
C SER A 66 3.19 -3.45 -16.35
N ILE A 67 3.79 -2.30 -16.61
CA ILE A 67 5.01 -2.13 -17.41
C ILE A 67 6.14 -3.07 -16.95
N LEU A 68 6.06 -3.55 -15.72
CA LEU A 68 6.94 -4.55 -15.13
C LEU A 68 6.23 -5.92 -15.19
N GLU A 69 6.86 -6.92 -15.83
CA GLU A 69 6.36 -8.31 -15.84
C GLU A 69 6.21 -8.88 -14.42
N GLN A 70 6.93 -8.33 -13.46
CA GLN A 70 6.86 -8.63 -12.02
C GLN A 70 7.03 -7.35 -11.20
N ALA A 71 6.28 -7.23 -10.11
CA ALA A 71 6.44 -6.13 -9.18
C ALA A 71 7.88 -6.06 -8.65
N GLN A 72 8.46 -4.87 -8.62
CA GLN A 72 9.78 -4.64 -8.05
C GLN A 72 9.69 -4.70 -6.52
N ASP A 73 10.37 -5.64 -5.91
CA ASP A 73 10.48 -5.71 -4.45
C ASP A 73 11.27 -4.51 -3.92
N VAL A 74 10.80 -3.92 -2.82
CA VAL A 74 11.44 -2.80 -2.13
C VAL A 74 11.76 -3.19 -0.70
N VAL A 75 12.96 -2.84 -0.26
CA VAL A 75 13.39 -2.96 1.13
C VAL A 75 13.79 -1.57 1.64
N LEU A 76 13.21 -1.14 2.75
CA LEU A 76 13.61 0.09 3.42
C LEU A 76 14.65 -0.22 4.49
N TYR A 77 15.77 0.46 4.46
CA TYR A 77 16.77 0.41 5.52
C TYR A 77 16.60 1.64 6.43
N GLY A 78 16.04 1.40 7.63
CA GLY A 78 15.64 2.42 8.60
C GLY A 78 14.12 2.66 8.64
N PHE A 79 13.60 2.90 9.86
CA PHE A 79 12.17 3.19 10.10
C PHE A 79 12.00 4.44 10.99
N GLY A 80 12.77 5.46 10.65
CA GLY A 80 12.63 6.81 11.21
C GLY A 80 11.46 7.57 10.59
N ARG A 81 11.45 8.89 10.68
CA ARG A 81 10.39 9.73 10.07
C ARG A 81 10.28 9.52 8.56
N ILE A 82 11.39 9.54 7.86
CA ILE A 82 11.42 9.31 6.40
C ILE A 82 10.97 7.89 6.06
N GLY A 83 11.48 6.86 6.77
CA GLY A 83 11.08 5.46 6.53
C GLY A 83 9.59 5.24 6.71
N ARG A 84 8.96 5.84 7.72
CA ARG A 84 7.50 5.75 7.90
C ARG A 84 6.72 6.45 6.81
N LEU A 85 7.20 7.61 6.35
CA LEU A 85 6.59 8.31 5.22
C LEU A 85 6.68 7.48 3.94
N LEU A 86 7.87 6.94 3.61
CA LEU A 86 8.06 6.07 2.45
C LEU A 86 7.20 4.81 2.53
N THR A 87 7.07 4.20 3.73
CA THR A 87 6.16 3.06 3.93
C THR A 87 4.72 3.43 3.58
N ARG A 88 4.24 4.59 4.05
CA ARG A 88 2.88 5.06 3.73
C ARG A 88 2.69 5.25 2.23
N MET A 89 3.63 5.92 1.57
CA MET A 89 3.58 6.15 0.12
C MET A 89 3.58 4.84 -0.65
N LEU A 90 4.51 3.92 -0.34
CA LEU A 90 4.59 2.61 -1.01
C LEU A 90 3.31 1.78 -0.82
N ILE A 91 2.66 1.85 0.34
CA ILE A 91 1.42 1.11 0.60
C ILE A 91 0.20 1.79 -0.06
N GLN A 92 0.17 3.12 -0.13
CA GLN A 92 -0.98 3.87 -0.63
C GLN A 92 -0.95 4.08 -2.14
N ASP A 93 0.23 4.27 -2.72
CA ASP A 93 0.38 4.74 -4.09
C ASP A 93 0.88 3.66 -5.07
N SER A 94 1.20 2.45 -4.58
CA SER A 94 1.78 1.39 -5.41
C SER A 94 0.77 0.41 -6.03
N GLY A 95 -0.53 0.76 -6.05
CA GLY A 95 -1.55 -0.02 -6.74
C GLY A 95 -1.65 -1.48 -6.25
N GLY A 96 -1.69 -1.69 -4.92
CA GLY A 96 -1.75 -3.04 -4.36
C GLY A 96 -0.44 -3.84 -4.43
N GLY A 97 0.66 -3.19 -4.83
CA GLY A 97 1.98 -3.82 -4.94
C GLY A 97 2.30 -4.35 -6.35
N ASP A 98 1.54 -3.93 -7.36
CA ASP A 98 1.75 -4.39 -8.74
C ASP A 98 3.00 -3.80 -9.40
N ASN A 99 3.41 -2.59 -8.99
CA ASN A 99 4.61 -1.93 -9.51
C ASN A 99 5.77 -2.01 -8.52
N LEU A 100 5.56 -1.49 -7.30
CA LEU A 100 6.53 -1.50 -6.21
C LEU A 100 5.90 -2.21 -5.02
N ARG A 101 6.57 -3.20 -4.49
CA ARG A 101 6.05 -3.99 -3.37
C ARG A 101 6.99 -3.89 -2.18
N LEU A 102 6.56 -3.21 -1.12
CA LEU A 102 7.32 -3.16 0.12
C LEU A 102 7.33 -4.55 0.77
N ARG A 103 8.49 -5.19 0.84
CA ARG A 103 8.67 -6.54 1.38
C ARG A 103 9.23 -6.55 2.78
N ALA A 104 10.17 -5.66 3.06
CA ALA A 104 10.81 -5.62 4.36
C ALA A 104 11.23 -4.21 4.76
N ILE A 105 11.35 -4.04 6.07
CA ILE A 105 11.94 -2.86 6.70
C ILE A 105 13.05 -3.37 7.63
N VAL A 106 14.26 -2.93 7.38
CA VAL A 106 15.42 -3.29 8.18
C VAL A 106 15.64 -2.25 9.27
N VAL A 107 15.78 -2.70 10.49
CA VAL A 107 15.98 -1.83 11.66
C VAL A 107 16.93 -2.45 12.66
N ARG A 108 17.54 -1.62 13.51
CA ARG A 108 18.25 -2.11 14.68
C ARG A 108 17.26 -2.41 15.80
N LYS A 109 17.38 -3.56 16.43
CA LYS A 109 16.56 -3.89 17.60
C LYS A 109 16.98 -3.00 18.78
N ALA A 110 16.03 -2.24 19.30
CA ALA A 110 16.33 -1.30 20.39
C ALA A 110 15.86 -1.81 21.75
N VAL A 111 14.73 -2.50 21.81
CA VAL A 111 14.09 -2.98 23.06
C VAL A 111 13.25 -4.23 22.75
N ASP A 112 12.83 -4.93 23.77
CA ASP A 112 11.74 -5.90 23.64
C ASP A 112 10.48 -5.16 23.22
N ASP A 113 9.54 -5.81 22.54
CA ASP A 113 8.34 -5.22 21.93
C ASP A 113 8.62 -4.12 20.89
N ASP A 114 9.81 -4.13 20.28
CA ASP A 114 10.22 -3.11 19.31
C ASP A 114 9.26 -3.00 18.12
N ILE A 115 8.72 -4.13 17.64
CA ILE A 115 7.77 -4.18 16.53
C ILE A 115 6.45 -3.47 16.87
N ILE A 116 5.92 -3.67 18.09
CA ILE A 116 4.70 -2.99 18.57
C ILE A 116 4.92 -1.48 18.62
N LYS A 117 6.06 -1.06 19.18
CA LYS A 117 6.43 0.36 19.22
C LYS A 117 6.49 0.97 17.82
N ARG A 118 7.08 0.26 16.85
CA ARG A 118 7.16 0.73 15.46
C ARG A 118 5.80 0.83 14.80
N ALA A 119 4.93 -0.16 15.00
CA ALA A 119 3.56 -0.10 14.53
C ALA A 119 2.80 1.11 15.10
N ASN A 120 2.97 1.38 16.40
CA ASN A 120 2.35 2.54 17.05
C ASN A 120 2.88 3.87 16.52
N LEU A 121 4.18 3.98 16.31
CA LEU A 121 4.79 5.16 15.69
C LEU A 121 4.29 5.40 14.26
N MET A 122 3.94 4.34 13.53
CA MET A 122 3.34 4.47 12.21
C MET A 122 1.88 4.89 12.27
N ARG A 123 1.11 4.38 13.26
CA ARG A 123 -0.30 4.74 13.46
C ARG A 123 -0.47 6.22 13.80
N THR A 124 0.43 6.76 14.63
CA THR A 124 0.32 8.09 15.22
C THR A 124 1.56 8.95 14.95
N ASP A 125 1.83 9.19 13.65
CA ASP A 125 2.95 10.06 13.28
C ASP A 125 2.59 11.52 13.55
N SER A 126 3.42 12.22 14.33
CA SER A 126 3.17 13.61 14.74
C SER A 126 3.31 14.63 13.61
N VAL A 127 3.96 14.28 12.51
CA VAL A 127 4.21 15.18 11.38
C VAL A 127 3.20 14.94 10.26
N HIS A 128 2.92 13.67 9.96
CA HIS A 128 2.08 13.26 8.83
C HIS A 128 0.66 12.88 9.25
N GLY A 129 0.32 13.07 10.53
CA GLY A 129 -0.97 12.73 11.10
C GLY A 129 -1.21 11.21 11.23
N PRO A 130 -2.42 10.80 11.62
CA PRO A 130 -2.76 9.39 11.78
C PRO A 130 -2.67 8.64 10.45
N PHE A 131 -2.26 7.37 10.50
CA PHE A 131 -2.27 6.50 9.33
C PHE A 131 -3.72 6.16 8.96
N LYS A 132 -4.08 6.40 7.70
CA LYS A 132 -5.41 6.06 7.19
C LYS A 132 -5.39 4.61 6.68
N GLY A 133 -5.69 3.66 7.56
CA GLY A 133 -5.70 2.24 7.23
C GLY A 133 -5.50 1.34 8.44
N THR A 134 -5.28 0.06 8.17
CA THR A 134 -5.10 -0.97 9.18
C THR A 134 -3.64 -1.38 9.31
N ILE A 135 -3.18 -1.57 10.55
CA ILE A 135 -1.87 -2.13 10.85
C ILE A 135 -2.07 -3.25 11.88
N ARG A 136 -1.74 -4.47 11.52
CA ARG A 136 -1.72 -5.63 12.41
C ARG A 136 -0.28 -6.08 12.63
N VAL A 137 0.06 -6.40 13.86
CA VAL A 137 1.37 -6.94 14.26
C VAL A 137 1.27 -8.44 14.39
N ILE A 138 2.22 -9.18 13.84
CA ILE A 138 2.43 -10.62 14.06
C ILE A 138 3.83 -10.75 14.65
N GLU A 139 3.89 -10.79 15.98
CA GLU A 139 5.16 -10.75 16.75
C GLU A 139 6.00 -11.99 16.51
N GLU A 140 5.39 -13.18 16.47
CA GLU A 140 6.09 -14.45 16.30
C GLU A 140 6.82 -14.54 14.95
N GLU A 141 6.41 -13.75 13.99
CA GLU A 141 6.99 -13.73 12.64
C GLU A 141 7.76 -12.46 12.32
N ASP A 142 7.91 -11.53 13.29
CA ASP A 142 8.47 -10.19 13.06
C ASP A 142 7.84 -9.51 11.83
N LYS A 143 6.50 -9.50 11.75
CA LYS A 143 5.77 -9.06 10.57
C LYS A 143 4.71 -8.01 10.90
N LEU A 144 4.58 -7.03 10.02
CA LEU A 144 3.45 -6.10 9.99
C LEU A 144 2.56 -6.42 8.79
N ILE A 145 1.23 -6.43 8.98
CA ILE A 145 0.27 -6.44 7.88
C ILE A 145 -0.33 -5.04 7.81
N ILE A 146 -0.01 -4.31 6.76
CA ILE A 146 -0.39 -2.92 6.56
C ILE A 146 -1.31 -2.85 5.34
N ASN A 147 -2.59 -2.53 5.54
CA ASN A 147 -3.62 -2.56 4.48
C ASN A 147 -3.60 -3.86 3.65
N GLY A 148 -3.39 -5.01 4.32
CA GLY A 148 -3.29 -6.32 3.67
C GLY A 148 -1.90 -6.68 3.12
N ASN A 149 -0.97 -5.73 3.03
CA ASN A 149 0.40 -6.00 2.57
C ASN A 149 1.26 -6.54 3.71
N GLU A 150 1.89 -7.69 3.49
CA GLU A 150 2.84 -8.29 4.44
C GLU A 150 4.21 -7.61 4.33
N VAL A 151 4.65 -7.01 5.42
CA VAL A 151 5.95 -6.33 5.52
C VAL A 151 6.75 -6.95 6.65
N LYS A 152 7.87 -7.57 6.34
CA LYS A 152 8.76 -8.17 7.34
C LYS A 152 9.62 -7.11 8.03
N ILE A 153 9.78 -7.24 9.34
CA ILE A 153 10.76 -6.44 10.10
C ILE A 153 12.01 -7.30 10.26
N ILE A 154 13.13 -6.84 9.71
CA ILE A 154 14.41 -7.53 9.79
C ILE A 154 15.30 -6.73 10.76
N TYR A 155 15.83 -7.43 11.75
CA TYR A 155 16.72 -6.82 12.73
C TYR A 155 18.19 -7.06 12.34
N ALA A 156 18.88 -6.00 11.96
CA ALA A 156 20.31 -6.04 11.65
C ALA A 156 21.00 -4.71 11.97
N ASN A 157 22.27 -4.77 12.28
CA ASN A 157 23.10 -3.58 12.54
C ASN A 157 23.77 -3.07 11.25
N ASP A 158 24.07 -3.97 10.33
CA ASP A 158 24.75 -3.69 9.07
C ASP A 158 23.99 -4.35 7.91
N PRO A 159 23.84 -3.66 6.76
CA PRO A 159 23.18 -4.24 5.58
C PRO A 159 23.86 -5.50 5.05
N SER A 160 25.17 -5.65 5.24
CA SER A 160 25.93 -6.81 4.80
C SER A 160 25.68 -8.09 5.60
N GLU A 161 25.04 -7.98 6.76
CA GLU A 161 24.68 -9.12 7.61
C GLU A 161 23.41 -9.84 7.18
N ILE A 162 22.71 -9.33 6.16
CA ILE A 162 21.39 -9.82 5.77
C ILE A 162 21.47 -10.59 4.45
N ASP A 163 21.06 -11.86 4.48
CA ASP A 163 20.70 -12.56 3.26
C ASP A 163 19.19 -12.37 2.98
N TYR A 164 18.88 -11.48 2.06
CA TYR A 164 17.48 -11.19 1.70
C TYR A 164 16.78 -12.39 1.04
N THR A 165 17.52 -13.34 0.48
CA THR A 165 16.94 -14.53 -0.14
C THR A 165 16.33 -15.47 0.88
N ASP A 166 16.85 -15.51 2.11
CA ASP A 166 16.26 -16.26 3.24
C ASP A 166 14.87 -15.73 3.63
N HIS A 167 14.60 -14.48 3.26
CA HIS A 167 13.29 -13.84 3.45
C HIS A 167 12.40 -13.89 2.21
N GLY A 168 12.78 -14.66 1.18
CA GLY A 168 12.06 -14.76 -0.08
C GLY A 168 12.07 -13.48 -0.91
N ILE A 169 13.04 -12.58 -0.67
CA ILE A 169 13.20 -11.31 -1.36
C ILE A 169 14.33 -11.44 -2.38
N LYS A 170 14.02 -11.19 -3.64
CA LYS A 170 14.98 -11.30 -4.74
C LYS A 170 15.00 -10.02 -5.56
N ASN A 171 16.21 -9.61 -5.97
CA ASN A 171 16.39 -8.43 -6.84
C ASN A 171 15.65 -7.17 -6.31
N ALA A 172 15.70 -6.93 -4.99
CA ALA A 172 15.01 -5.82 -4.38
C ALA A 172 15.74 -4.49 -4.56
N LEU A 173 14.96 -3.43 -4.71
CA LEU A 173 15.44 -2.06 -4.56
C LEU A 173 15.64 -1.77 -3.06
N LEU A 174 16.88 -1.57 -2.64
CA LEU A 174 17.20 -1.17 -1.28
C LEU A 174 17.23 0.36 -1.18
N ILE A 175 16.40 0.92 -0.30
CA ILE A 175 16.36 2.37 -0.03
C ILE A 175 16.88 2.63 1.38
N ASP A 176 18.08 3.19 1.47
CA ASP A 176 18.63 3.64 2.76
C ASP A 176 18.06 5.01 3.15
N ASN A 177 17.37 5.04 4.27
CA ASN A 177 16.84 6.26 4.88
C ASN A 177 17.33 6.49 6.32
N THR A 178 18.39 5.78 6.72
CA THR A 178 18.98 5.90 8.07
C THR A 178 19.78 7.19 8.25
N GLY A 179 20.34 7.73 7.17
CA GLY A 179 21.27 8.84 7.20
C GLY A 179 22.66 8.49 7.76
N VAL A 180 22.94 7.19 7.95
CA VAL A 180 24.23 6.70 8.47
C VAL A 180 25.26 6.53 7.34
N TRP A 181 24.84 5.96 6.24
CA TRP A 181 25.67 5.58 5.10
C TRP A 181 25.83 6.75 4.11
N ARG A 182 26.61 7.78 4.49
CA ARG A 182 26.74 9.03 3.71
C ARG A 182 28.00 9.12 2.87
N THR A 183 28.98 8.27 3.12
CA THR A 183 30.27 8.29 2.42
C THR A 183 30.63 6.89 1.95
N LYS A 184 31.23 6.80 0.72
CA LYS A 184 31.93 5.57 0.34
C LYS A 184 33.12 5.39 1.28
N VAL A 185 33.22 4.22 1.90
CA VAL A 185 34.44 3.75 2.55
C VAL A 185 35.39 3.26 1.47
#